data_10ceff90f1705aad630e4dddde141eb7
#
_entry.id   10ceff90f1705aad630e4dddde141eb7
#
_cell.length_a   1.000
_cell.length_b   1.000
_cell.length_c   1.000
_cell.angle_alpha   90.00
_cell.angle_beta   90.00
_cell.angle_gamma   90.00
#
_symmetry.space_group_name_H-M   'P 1'
#
loop_
_entity.id
_entity.type
_entity.pdbx_description
1 polymer ?
#
loop_
_entity_poly.entity_id
_entity_poly.type
_entity_poly.pdbx_seq_one_letter_code
_entity_poly.pdbx_strand_id
1 'polypeptide(L)'
;MCIRDRNNLDLSFSGLKTAVLYSIRDLDNLDEHIADIAASFQRAAIDVLVSKIKKSMLQTSRDTLILAGGVAANGLLRKEMSNLENEMGIKVRYPAMKHCTDNAAMIAYLGSLKTPDLSNQGQSCARPRWPLNEV
;
A
#
# COMPACT_ATOMS: atom_id res chain seq x y z
N MET A 1 13.45 14.70 9.14
CA MET A 1 12.10 15.23 8.84
C MET A 1 11.26 14.08 8.33
N CYS A 2 10.41 13.53 9.16
CA CYS A 2 9.53 12.42 8.80
C CYS A 2 8.43 12.92 7.86
N ILE A 3 8.13 12.17 6.80
CA ILE A 3 7.03 12.46 5.85
C ILE A 3 5.66 12.38 6.53
N ARG A 4 5.59 11.77 7.71
CA ARG A 4 4.44 11.79 8.61
C ARG A 4 3.89 13.20 8.82
N ASP A 5 4.76 14.20 8.83
CA ASP A 5 4.43 15.58 9.21
C ASP A 5 4.14 16.51 8.02
N ARG A 6 4.28 16.01 6.78
CA ARG A 6 3.92 16.81 5.61
C ARG A 6 2.41 16.94 5.48
N ASN A 7 1.94 18.16 5.29
CA ASN A 7 0.52 18.47 5.16
C ASN A 7 -0.07 18.11 3.79
N ASN A 8 0.52 17.16 3.07
CA ASN A 8 0.03 16.60 1.81
C ASN A 8 -0.36 15.13 1.96
N LEU A 9 -0.81 14.48 0.89
CA LEU A 9 -1.19 13.07 0.83
C LEU A 9 -0.05 12.15 0.38
N ASP A 10 1.14 12.68 0.13
CA ASP A 10 2.29 11.89 -0.31
C ASP A 10 2.70 10.87 0.75
N LEU A 11 3.11 9.70 0.27
CA LEU A 11 3.63 8.60 1.07
C LEU A 11 5.12 8.40 0.77
N SER A 12 5.92 8.19 1.81
CA SER A 12 7.30 7.73 1.65
C SER A 12 7.74 6.95 2.87
N PHE A 13 8.38 5.83 2.62
CA PHE A 13 8.92 4.91 3.63
C PHE A 13 10.45 4.91 3.66
N SER A 14 11.13 5.76 2.89
CA SER A 14 12.60 5.81 2.82
C SER A 14 13.23 6.13 4.19
N GLY A 15 12.65 7.08 4.93
CA GLY A 15 13.12 7.43 6.27
C GLY A 15 12.88 6.32 7.30
N LEU A 16 11.83 5.52 7.15
CA LEU A 16 11.53 4.40 8.04
C LEU A 16 12.59 3.29 7.93
N LYS A 17 13.01 2.96 6.70
CA LYS A 17 14.10 2.00 6.47
C LYS A 17 15.40 2.46 7.15
N THR A 18 15.75 3.73 7.00
CA THR A 18 16.95 4.31 7.62
C THR A 18 16.87 4.30 9.15
N ALA A 19 15.69 4.61 9.72
CA ALA A 19 15.47 4.57 11.16
C ALA A 19 15.68 3.16 11.73
N VAL A 20 15.15 2.12 11.06
CA VAL A 20 15.39 0.72 11.46
C VAL A 20 16.88 0.40 11.41
N LEU A 21 17.58 0.79 10.33
CA LEU A 21 19.02 0.54 10.19
C LEU A 21 19.81 1.14 11.35
N TYR A 22 19.48 2.37 11.78
CA TYR A 22 20.13 2.97 12.97
C TYR A 22 19.72 2.28 14.25
N SER A 23 18.45 1.89 14.42
CA SER A 23 17.99 1.22 15.65
C SER A 23 18.64 -0.14 15.86
N ILE A 24 19.01 -0.87 14.81
CA ILE A 24 19.65 -2.18 14.93
C ILE A 24 21.17 -2.10 15.02
N ARG A 25 21.78 -0.96 14.66
CA ARG A 25 23.23 -0.81 14.57
C ARG A 25 23.93 -0.96 15.92
N ASP A 26 23.29 -0.50 16.98
CA ASP A 26 23.86 -0.41 18.32
C ASP A 26 23.35 -1.51 19.25
N LEU A 27 22.71 -2.57 18.67
CA LEU A 27 22.22 -3.73 19.42
C LEU A 27 23.28 -4.81 19.49
N ASP A 28 23.63 -5.26 20.69
CA ASP A 28 24.61 -6.33 20.93
C ASP A 28 24.07 -7.71 20.50
N ASN A 29 22.76 -7.94 20.64
CA ASN A 29 22.11 -9.19 20.29
C ASN A 29 20.81 -8.93 19.47
N LEU A 30 20.97 -8.85 18.15
CA LEU A 30 19.84 -8.56 17.25
C LEU A 30 18.74 -9.63 17.31
N ASP A 31 19.11 -10.90 17.47
CA ASP A 31 18.17 -12.03 17.41
C ASP A 31 17.09 -11.94 18.51
N GLU A 32 17.44 -11.44 19.67
CA GLU A 32 16.50 -11.24 20.79
C GLU A 32 15.47 -10.14 20.50
N HIS A 33 15.78 -9.20 19.62
CA HIS A 33 14.99 -8.01 19.34
C HIS A 33 14.26 -8.02 17.99
N ILE A 34 14.52 -9.02 17.12
CA ILE A 34 13.96 -9.07 15.77
C ILE A 34 12.42 -8.96 15.77
N ALA A 35 11.76 -9.69 16.66
CA ALA A 35 10.30 -9.69 16.72
C ALA A 35 9.72 -8.31 17.07
N ASP A 36 10.33 -7.64 18.06
CA ASP A 36 9.89 -6.33 18.52
C ASP A 36 10.19 -5.23 17.49
N ILE A 37 11.34 -5.31 16.84
CA ILE A 37 11.71 -4.40 15.75
C ILE A 37 10.76 -4.57 14.57
N ALA A 38 10.45 -5.81 14.18
CA ALA A 38 9.52 -6.09 13.10
C ALA A 38 8.09 -5.60 13.42
N ALA A 39 7.63 -5.81 14.64
CA ALA A 39 6.33 -5.33 15.10
C ALA A 39 6.28 -3.79 15.11
N SER A 40 7.33 -3.15 15.63
CA SER A 40 7.44 -1.68 15.67
C SER A 40 7.51 -1.07 14.27
N PHE A 41 8.27 -1.68 13.36
CA PHE A 41 8.34 -1.27 11.96
C PHE A 41 6.98 -1.38 11.28
N GLN A 42 6.31 -2.55 11.42
CA GLN A 42 4.98 -2.76 10.87
C GLN A 42 3.99 -1.72 11.41
N ARG A 43 3.99 -1.49 12.72
CA ARG A 43 3.11 -0.51 13.36
C ARG A 43 3.37 0.89 12.80
N ALA A 44 4.62 1.34 12.74
CA ALA A 44 4.96 2.66 12.21
C ALA A 44 4.54 2.84 10.74
N ALA A 45 4.71 1.81 9.90
CA ALA A 45 4.29 1.85 8.51
C ALA A 45 2.76 1.95 8.38
N ILE A 46 2.02 1.17 9.15
CA ILE A 46 0.56 1.17 9.15
C ILE A 46 0.00 2.50 9.68
N ASP A 47 0.57 3.06 10.73
CA ASP A 47 0.13 4.35 11.28
C ASP A 47 0.24 5.48 10.26
N VAL A 48 1.30 5.49 9.45
CA VAL A 48 1.44 6.46 8.35
C VAL A 48 0.33 6.29 7.32
N LEU A 49 0.05 5.04 6.90
CA LEU A 49 -1.02 4.74 5.94
C LEU A 49 -2.39 5.18 6.47
N VAL A 50 -2.73 4.76 7.70
CA VAL A 50 -4.02 5.09 8.33
C VAL A 50 -4.22 6.60 8.45
N SER A 51 -3.18 7.32 8.91
CA SER A 51 -3.22 8.78 9.04
C SER A 51 -3.48 9.47 7.70
N LYS A 52 -2.79 9.04 6.64
CA LYS A 52 -2.96 9.62 5.30
C LYS A 52 -4.30 9.25 4.67
N ILE A 53 -4.77 8.03 4.87
CA ILE A 53 -6.10 7.59 4.43
C ILE A 53 -7.18 8.43 5.11
N LYS A 54 -7.12 8.56 6.44
CA LYS A 54 -8.08 9.38 7.20
C LYS A 54 -8.13 10.82 6.68
N LYS A 55 -6.96 11.42 6.48
CA LYS A 55 -6.86 12.76 5.91
C LYS A 55 -7.45 12.84 4.50
N SER A 56 -7.15 11.88 3.64
CA SER A 56 -7.68 11.80 2.27
C SER A 56 -9.20 11.72 2.26
N MET A 57 -9.79 10.86 3.09
CA MET A 57 -11.23 10.72 3.19
C MET A 57 -11.91 12.03 3.63
N LEU A 58 -11.33 12.73 4.61
CA LEU A 58 -11.83 14.03 5.07
C LEU A 58 -11.73 15.11 3.97
N GLN A 59 -10.63 15.13 3.21
CA GLN A 59 -10.44 16.13 2.14
C GLN A 59 -11.33 15.88 0.92
N THR A 60 -11.58 14.63 0.59
CA THR A 60 -12.35 14.27 -0.61
C THR A 60 -13.85 14.11 -0.35
N SER A 61 -14.25 14.07 0.92
CA SER A 61 -15.64 13.80 1.35
C SER A 61 -16.25 12.55 0.70
N ARG A 62 -15.40 11.53 0.42
CA ARG A 62 -15.85 10.24 -0.12
C ARG A 62 -16.29 9.33 1.00
N ASP A 63 -17.27 8.48 0.72
CA ASP A 63 -17.82 7.48 1.65
C ASP A 63 -17.24 6.07 1.42
N THR A 64 -16.49 5.88 0.37
CA THR A 64 -15.94 4.57 -0.02
C THR A 64 -14.44 4.65 -0.26
N LEU A 65 -13.70 3.75 0.39
CA LEU A 65 -12.26 3.53 0.23
C LEU A 65 -12.02 2.18 -0.44
N ILE A 66 -11.22 2.16 -1.48
CA ILE A 66 -10.73 0.91 -2.09
C ILE A 66 -9.26 0.72 -1.73
N LEU A 67 -8.94 -0.41 -1.10
CA LEU A 67 -7.59 -0.80 -0.74
C LEU A 67 -7.14 -1.95 -1.63
N ALA A 68 -6.06 -1.77 -2.38
CA ALA A 68 -5.55 -2.77 -3.33
C ALA A 68 -4.03 -2.92 -3.24
N GLY A 69 -3.47 -3.93 -3.93
CA GLY A 69 -2.04 -4.23 -3.94
C GLY A 69 -1.61 -5.13 -2.77
N GLY A 70 -0.33 -5.53 -2.77
CA GLY A 70 0.20 -6.53 -1.82
C GLY A 70 0.02 -6.15 -0.35
N VAL A 71 0.16 -4.87 0.00
CA VAL A 71 0.00 -4.40 1.37
C VAL A 71 -1.45 -4.53 1.87
N ALA A 72 -2.44 -4.57 0.98
CA ALA A 72 -3.83 -4.84 1.33
C ALA A 72 -4.07 -6.25 1.92
N ALA A 73 -3.11 -7.16 1.81
CA ALA A 73 -3.12 -8.46 2.48
C ALA A 73 -2.69 -8.39 3.96
N ASN A 74 -2.09 -7.28 4.41
CA ASN A 74 -1.59 -7.14 5.77
C ASN A 74 -2.75 -7.16 6.79
N GLY A 75 -2.69 -8.10 7.75
CA GLY A 75 -3.75 -8.29 8.74
C GLY A 75 -3.93 -7.10 9.69
N LEU A 76 -2.82 -6.45 10.09
CA LEU A 76 -2.89 -5.26 10.96
C LEU A 76 -3.55 -4.09 10.21
N LEU A 77 -3.17 -3.86 8.94
CA LEU A 77 -3.80 -2.83 8.13
C LEU A 77 -5.31 -3.06 7.99
N ARG A 78 -5.75 -4.30 7.71
CA ARG A 78 -7.17 -4.63 7.62
C ARG A 78 -7.92 -4.37 8.92
N LYS A 79 -7.31 -4.71 10.05
CA LYS A 79 -7.88 -4.42 11.38
C LYS A 79 -8.04 -2.91 11.59
N GLU A 80 -7.01 -2.12 11.28
CA GLU A 80 -7.09 -0.67 11.41
C GLU A 80 -8.10 -0.05 10.43
N MET A 81 -8.26 -0.61 9.23
CA MET A 81 -9.30 -0.18 8.30
C MET A 81 -10.72 -0.48 8.80
N SER A 82 -10.94 -1.60 9.47
CA SER A 82 -12.23 -1.89 10.11
C SER A 82 -12.53 -0.92 11.26
N ASN A 83 -11.50 -0.53 12.03
CA ASN A 83 -11.66 0.51 13.05
C ASN A 83 -12.03 1.85 12.41
N LEU A 84 -11.36 2.23 11.33
CA LEU A 84 -11.61 3.47 10.61
C LEU A 84 -13.00 3.50 9.95
N GLU A 85 -13.46 2.37 9.42
CA GLU A 85 -14.81 2.17 8.87
C GLU A 85 -15.87 2.53 9.91
N ASN A 86 -15.71 2.02 11.15
CA ASN A 86 -16.60 2.31 12.26
C ASN A 86 -16.48 3.77 12.76
N GLU A 87 -15.26 4.31 12.83
CA GLU A 87 -15.01 5.66 13.34
C GLU A 87 -15.58 6.74 12.40
N MET A 88 -15.42 6.56 11.10
CA MET A 88 -15.75 7.57 10.10
C MET A 88 -17.06 7.31 9.36
N GLY A 89 -17.70 6.17 9.56
CA GLY A 89 -18.91 5.79 8.84
C GLY A 89 -18.69 5.57 7.33
N ILE A 90 -17.48 5.22 6.93
CA ILE A 90 -17.11 4.95 5.53
C ILE A 90 -17.23 3.46 5.21
N LYS A 91 -17.15 3.10 3.93
CA LYS A 91 -17.10 1.71 3.46
C LYS A 91 -15.71 1.38 2.95
N VAL A 92 -15.06 0.36 3.52
CA VAL A 92 -13.77 -0.13 3.02
C VAL A 92 -13.97 -1.37 2.16
N ARG A 93 -13.40 -1.35 0.96
CA ARG A 93 -13.42 -2.49 0.02
C ARG A 93 -12.01 -2.94 -0.26
N TYR A 94 -11.77 -4.24 -0.22
CA TYR A 94 -10.51 -4.86 -0.61
C TYR A 94 -10.75 -6.20 -1.30
N PRO A 95 -9.85 -6.60 -2.20
CA PRO A 95 -9.97 -7.88 -2.90
C PRO A 95 -9.78 -9.05 -1.92
N ALA A 96 -10.20 -10.24 -2.34
CA ALA A 96 -9.85 -11.47 -1.64
C ALA A 96 -8.33 -11.60 -1.53
N MET A 97 -7.84 -12.23 -0.47
CA MET A 97 -6.39 -12.35 -0.16
C MET A 97 -5.57 -12.84 -1.36
N LYS A 98 -6.08 -13.84 -2.09
CA LYS A 98 -5.42 -14.42 -3.28
C LYS A 98 -5.26 -13.45 -4.45
N HIS A 99 -5.95 -12.31 -4.43
CA HIS A 99 -5.88 -11.28 -5.48
C HIS A 99 -5.19 -10.00 -5.01
N CYS A 100 -4.63 -9.97 -3.80
CA CYS A 100 -3.89 -8.81 -3.30
C CYS A 100 -2.49 -8.69 -3.90
N THR A 101 -1.86 -9.82 -4.27
CA THR A 101 -0.56 -9.86 -4.95
C THR A 101 -0.73 -10.00 -6.45
N ASP A 102 0.36 -9.85 -7.20
CA ASP A 102 0.36 -10.01 -8.65
C ASP A 102 -0.21 -11.37 -9.04
N ASN A 103 -1.16 -11.36 -9.97
CA ASN A 103 -1.80 -12.57 -10.45
C ASN A 103 -2.28 -12.41 -11.90
N ALA A 104 -2.37 -13.52 -12.62
CA ALA A 104 -2.77 -13.52 -14.02
C ALA A 104 -4.23 -13.07 -14.24
N ALA A 105 -5.11 -13.27 -13.24
CA ALA A 105 -6.53 -12.93 -13.39
C ALA A 105 -6.75 -11.42 -13.55
N MET A 106 -5.97 -10.58 -12.84
CA MET A 106 -6.09 -9.12 -12.98
C MET A 106 -5.68 -8.64 -14.36
N ILE A 107 -4.66 -9.26 -14.97
CA ILE A 107 -4.19 -8.93 -16.32
C ILE A 107 -5.18 -9.44 -17.36
N ALA A 108 -5.68 -10.65 -17.20
CA ALA A 108 -6.70 -11.21 -18.11
C ALA A 108 -7.99 -10.37 -18.08
N TYR A 109 -8.42 -9.93 -16.89
CA TYR A 109 -9.58 -9.05 -16.77
C TYR A 109 -9.35 -7.70 -17.46
N LEU A 110 -8.21 -7.06 -17.20
CA LEU A 110 -7.86 -5.80 -17.86
C LEU A 110 -7.81 -5.96 -19.39
N GLY A 111 -7.21 -7.06 -19.88
CA GLY A 111 -7.17 -7.40 -21.31
C GLY A 111 -8.56 -7.59 -21.90
N SER A 112 -9.52 -8.17 -21.16
CA SER A 112 -10.89 -8.34 -21.63
C SER A 112 -11.68 -7.02 -21.78
N LEU A 113 -11.25 -5.96 -21.10
CA LEU A 113 -11.85 -4.62 -21.18
C LEU A 113 -11.28 -3.78 -22.32
N LYS A 114 -10.15 -4.19 -22.91
CA LYS A 114 -9.48 -3.46 -23.98
C LYS A 114 -9.75 -4.15 -25.33
N THR A 115 -10.04 -3.35 -26.35
CA THR A 115 -10.07 -3.85 -27.73
C THR A 115 -8.66 -4.22 -28.15
N PRO A 116 -8.40 -5.44 -28.65
CA PRO A 116 -7.07 -5.82 -29.09
C PRO A 116 -6.61 -4.92 -30.26
N ASP A 117 -5.46 -4.28 -30.07
CA ASP A 117 -4.79 -3.63 -31.21
C ASP A 117 -4.00 -4.68 -31.98
N LEU A 118 -4.58 -5.14 -33.08
CA LEU A 118 -4.00 -6.15 -33.96
C LEU A 118 -2.90 -5.59 -34.88
N SER A 119 -2.69 -4.27 -34.91
CA SER A 119 -1.67 -3.64 -35.76
C SER A 119 -0.24 -3.91 -35.33
N ASN A 120 -0.03 -4.24 -34.03
CA ASN A 120 1.27 -4.51 -33.40
C ASN A 120 1.54 -6.01 -33.20
N GLN A 121 1.08 -6.87 -34.06
CA GLN A 121 1.36 -8.32 -33.98
C GLN A 121 2.88 -8.58 -34.08
N GLY A 122 3.53 -8.83 -32.97
CA GLY A 122 4.91 -9.36 -32.91
C GLY A 122 5.92 -8.57 -32.11
N GLN A 123 5.63 -7.40 -31.58
CA GLN A 123 6.56 -6.68 -30.70
C GLN A 123 5.96 -6.40 -29.33
N SER A 124 6.06 -7.37 -28.41
CA SER A 124 5.74 -7.15 -27.01
C SER A 124 6.99 -6.60 -26.29
N CYS A 125 6.93 -5.36 -25.83
CA CYS A 125 7.99 -4.76 -25.02
C CYS A 125 7.50 -4.61 -23.58
N ALA A 126 8.20 -5.19 -22.62
CA ALA A 126 7.92 -5.00 -21.22
C ALA A 126 8.32 -3.58 -20.78
N ARG A 127 7.38 -2.84 -20.21
CA ARG A 127 7.62 -1.50 -19.63
C ARG A 127 7.58 -1.58 -18.10
N PRO A 128 8.70 -1.64 -17.41
CA PRO A 128 8.74 -1.79 -15.94
C PRO A 128 8.23 -0.56 -15.18
N ARG A 129 8.16 0.59 -15.85
CA ARG A 129 7.59 1.84 -15.32
C ARG A 129 6.68 2.44 -16.39
N TRP A 130 5.41 2.09 -16.31
CA TRP A 130 4.41 2.64 -17.22
C TRP A 130 3.59 3.72 -16.48
N PRO A 131 3.58 4.98 -16.96
CA PRO A 131 2.77 6.04 -16.37
C PRO A 131 1.28 5.71 -16.45
N LEU A 132 0.55 5.95 -15.36
CA LEU A 132 -0.88 5.65 -15.29
C LEU A 132 -1.74 6.44 -16.31
N ASN A 133 -1.26 7.59 -16.73
CA ASN A 133 -1.96 8.42 -17.73
C ASN A 133 -1.76 7.94 -19.18
N GLU A 134 -0.95 6.91 -19.39
CA GLU A 134 -0.69 6.30 -20.71
C GLU A 134 -1.33 4.92 -20.88
N VAL A 135 -2.11 4.46 -19.88
CA VAL A 135 -2.73 3.12 -19.86
C VAL A 135 -4.11 3.12 -20.53
#